data_ea99e9c03ca974c94bf9596b856ea1f9
#
_entry.id   ea99e9c03ca974c94bf9596b856ea1f9
#
_cell.length_a   1.000
_cell.length_b   1.000
_cell.length_c   1.000
_cell.angle_alpha   90.00
_cell.angle_beta   90.00
_cell.angle_gamma   90.00
#
_symmetry.space_group_name_H-M   'P 1'
#
loop_
_entity.id
_entity.type
_entity.pdbx_description
1 polymer ?
#
loop_
_entity_poly.entity_id
_entity_poly.type
_entity_poly.pdbx_seq_one_letter_code
_entity_poly.pdbx_strand_id
1 'polypeptide(L)'
;MLVLWCNRVFCNYARKFDQLKQRGFSQMGTFIQAVDGTKIYVEDIGSGQPVVMLHGWPANNNMFEYQKNRLLEEGYRYIGVDYRGYGKSDAPATGYDYTTMASDINEVIQQLELTNVTLLGFSMGGGIALKYLLNHGESNVSKLILAGAAAPVFTQRDGYPYGMKKEEVDALIEDTKQDRPSMLKGFGEIFFAKEHPEPLLQWFHNLSVDASSHGTIQSAIALRDEDLRDGLPKISVDTLIMHGKKDQVCPFEFAEVMHKNINGSRLEVFEESGHGMFLDEREKFTETLVAYLKSGQTV
;
A
#
# COMPACT_ATOMS: atom_id res chain seq x y z
N MET A 1 -29.84 -24.58 -40.42
CA MET A 1 -29.95 -23.12 -40.33
C MET A 1 -29.66 -22.56 -38.89
N LEU A 2 -30.01 -23.26 -37.82
CA LEU A 2 -29.73 -22.82 -36.45
C LEU A 2 -28.23 -22.84 -36.04
N VAL A 3 -27.43 -23.78 -36.54
CA VAL A 3 -26.01 -23.91 -36.17
C VAL A 3 -25.16 -22.77 -36.76
N LEU A 4 -25.50 -22.23 -37.91
CA LEU A 4 -24.81 -21.10 -38.51
C LEU A 4 -25.15 -19.76 -37.86
N TRP A 5 -26.28 -19.65 -37.22
CA TRP A 5 -26.70 -18.45 -36.48
C TRP A 5 -25.98 -18.36 -35.10
N CYS A 6 -25.81 -19.49 -34.43
CA CYS A 6 -25.10 -19.58 -33.15
C CYS A 6 -23.62 -19.19 -33.29
N ASN A 7 -22.94 -19.65 -34.35
CA ASN A 7 -21.53 -19.31 -34.59
C ASN A 7 -21.31 -17.81 -34.93
N ARG A 8 -22.26 -17.14 -35.58
CA ARG A 8 -22.16 -15.70 -35.86
C ARG A 8 -22.36 -14.85 -34.62
N VAL A 9 -23.26 -15.24 -33.75
CA VAL A 9 -23.49 -14.52 -32.46
C VAL A 9 -22.31 -14.68 -31.53
N PHE A 10 -21.77 -15.89 -31.38
CA PHE A 10 -20.57 -16.14 -30.57
C PHE A 10 -19.32 -15.43 -31.14
N CYS A 11 -19.12 -15.42 -32.45
CA CYS A 11 -18.00 -14.76 -33.10
C CYS A 11 -18.08 -13.22 -32.98
N ASN A 12 -19.30 -12.66 -33.01
CA ASN A 12 -19.51 -11.22 -32.80
C ASN A 12 -19.33 -10.81 -31.30
N TYR A 13 -19.71 -11.70 -30.36
CA TYR A 13 -19.44 -11.48 -28.95
C TYR A 13 -17.93 -11.56 -28.66
N ALA A 14 -17.22 -12.54 -29.19
CA ALA A 14 -15.76 -12.66 -29.04
C ALA A 14 -15.03 -11.45 -29.65
N ARG A 15 -15.41 -10.99 -30.85
CA ARG A 15 -14.83 -9.77 -31.46
C ARG A 15 -15.15 -8.50 -30.68
N LYS A 16 -16.34 -8.39 -30.10
CA LYS A 16 -16.72 -7.25 -29.26
C LYS A 16 -15.97 -7.26 -27.92
N PHE A 17 -15.69 -8.46 -27.37
CA PHE A 17 -14.85 -8.65 -26.18
C PHE A 17 -13.40 -8.30 -26.47
N ASP A 18 -12.84 -8.69 -27.60
CA ASP A 18 -11.48 -8.30 -28.01
C ASP A 18 -11.36 -6.80 -28.31
N GLN A 19 -12.41 -6.18 -28.90
CA GLN A 19 -12.46 -4.72 -29.11
C GLN A 19 -12.62 -3.95 -27.78
N LEU A 20 -13.26 -4.52 -26.77
CA LEU A 20 -13.34 -3.94 -25.42
C LEU A 20 -12.00 -4.06 -24.70
N LYS A 21 -11.27 -5.18 -24.85
CA LYS A 21 -9.87 -5.31 -24.38
C LYS A 21 -8.93 -4.29 -25.03
N GLN A 22 -9.09 -4.02 -26.34
CA GLN A 22 -8.32 -2.99 -27.06
C GLN A 22 -8.70 -1.55 -26.67
N ARG A 23 -9.84 -1.33 -26.00
CA ARG A 23 -10.30 -0.02 -25.54
C ARG A 23 -9.98 0.28 -24.07
N GLY A 24 -9.10 -0.51 -23.44
CA GLY A 24 -8.60 -0.21 -22.10
C GLY A 24 -9.61 -0.45 -20.96
N PHE A 25 -10.64 -1.28 -21.17
CA PHE A 25 -11.41 -1.83 -20.05
C PHE A 25 -10.59 -2.94 -19.40
N SER A 26 -9.74 -2.56 -18.46
CA SER A 26 -9.05 -3.47 -17.56
C SER A 26 -10.09 -4.30 -16.76
N GLN A 27 -9.87 -5.60 -16.63
CA GLN A 27 -10.64 -6.45 -15.73
C GLN A 27 -10.59 -5.84 -14.33
N MET A 28 -11.74 -5.70 -13.66
CA MET A 28 -11.78 -5.32 -12.25
C MET A 28 -11.11 -6.42 -11.40
N GLY A 29 -9.80 -6.28 -11.19
CA GLY A 29 -8.98 -7.19 -10.40
C GLY A 29 -8.47 -8.43 -11.13
N THR A 30 -7.22 -8.76 -10.87
CA THR A 30 -6.54 -9.95 -11.36
C THR A 30 -5.77 -10.60 -10.21
N PHE A 31 -5.31 -11.83 -10.40
CA PHE A 31 -4.41 -12.52 -9.48
C PHE A 31 -3.04 -12.70 -10.14
N ILE A 32 -2.03 -12.21 -9.44
CA ILE A 32 -0.62 -12.43 -9.78
C ILE A 32 -0.13 -13.62 -8.97
N GLN A 33 0.63 -14.50 -9.60
CA GLN A 33 1.19 -15.66 -8.91
C GLN A 33 2.57 -15.32 -8.36
N ALA A 34 2.71 -15.31 -7.04
CA ALA A 34 3.99 -15.17 -6.37
C ALA A 34 4.91 -16.37 -6.61
N VAL A 35 6.20 -16.25 -6.31
CA VAL A 35 7.21 -17.29 -6.54
C VAL A 35 6.87 -18.60 -5.84
N ASP A 36 6.23 -18.55 -4.68
CA ASP A 36 5.80 -19.72 -3.90
C ASP A 36 4.42 -20.26 -4.30
N GLY A 37 3.80 -19.70 -5.33
CA GLY A 37 2.49 -20.08 -5.83
C GLY A 37 1.32 -19.34 -5.16
N THR A 38 1.56 -18.50 -4.15
CA THR A 38 0.54 -17.67 -3.51
C THR A 38 -0.09 -16.72 -4.53
N LYS A 39 -1.42 -16.60 -4.52
CA LYS A 39 -2.15 -15.70 -5.41
C LYS A 39 -2.31 -14.34 -4.74
N ILE A 40 -1.71 -13.33 -5.33
CA ILE A 40 -1.77 -11.94 -4.89
C ILE A 40 -2.84 -11.22 -5.72
N TYR A 41 -3.86 -10.71 -5.06
CA TYR A 41 -4.91 -9.93 -5.71
C TYR A 41 -4.42 -8.53 -6.02
N VAL A 42 -4.69 -8.09 -7.23
CA VAL A 42 -4.37 -6.75 -7.72
C VAL A 42 -5.60 -6.13 -8.34
N GLU A 43 -6.00 -4.98 -7.86
CA GLU A 43 -6.99 -4.12 -8.52
C GLU A 43 -6.25 -3.24 -9.53
N ASP A 44 -6.46 -3.50 -10.82
CA ASP A 44 -5.77 -2.83 -11.93
C ASP A 44 -6.79 -2.08 -12.79
N ILE A 45 -6.79 -0.75 -12.72
CA ILE A 45 -7.78 0.10 -13.38
C ILE A 45 -7.10 1.29 -14.06
N GLY A 46 -7.55 1.61 -15.28
CA GLY A 46 -7.01 2.71 -16.08
C GLY A 46 -5.90 2.26 -17.04
N SER A 47 -5.26 3.21 -17.72
CA SER A 47 -4.30 2.90 -18.79
C SER A 47 -3.11 3.87 -18.86
N GLY A 48 -3.02 4.84 -17.94
CA GLY A 48 -1.94 5.84 -17.90
C GLY A 48 -0.69 5.34 -17.20
N GLN A 49 0.13 6.29 -16.73
CA GLN A 49 1.31 5.97 -15.92
C GLN A 49 0.89 5.21 -14.65
N PRO A 50 1.54 4.09 -14.33
CA PRO A 50 1.13 3.26 -13.21
C PRO A 50 1.48 3.87 -11.86
N VAL A 51 0.51 3.87 -10.95
CA VAL A 51 0.67 4.18 -9.54
C VAL A 51 0.35 2.92 -8.73
N VAL A 52 1.38 2.25 -8.24
CA VAL A 52 1.24 1.06 -7.38
C VAL A 52 1.08 1.52 -5.94
N MET A 53 -0.04 1.15 -5.33
CA MET A 53 -0.40 1.57 -3.98
C MET A 53 -0.44 0.38 -3.02
N LEU A 54 0.39 0.46 -1.99
CA LEU A 54 0.64 -0.56 -0.99
C LEU A 54 0.02 -0.15 0.35
N HIS A 55 -0.97 -0.92 0.80
CA HIS A 55 -1.72 -0.61 2.03
C HIS A 55 -0.92 -0.82 3.32
N GLY A 56 -1.43 -0.27 4.42
CA GLY A 56 -0.91 -0.48 5.76
C GLY A 56 -1.51 -1.71 6.47
N TRP A 57 -0.90 -2.10 7.58
CA TRP A 57 -1.43 -3.08 8.50
C TRP A 57 -2.62 -2.51 9.29
N PRO A 58 -3.69 -3.27 9.51
CA PRO A 58 -4.04 -4.54 8.90
C PRO A 58 -5.14 -4.40 7.83
N ALA A 59 -5.16 -3.32 7.05
CA ALA A 59 -6.17 -3.01 6.04
C ALA A 59 -5.99 -3.79 4.72
N ASN A 60 -6.61 -3.32 3.63
CA ASN A 60 -6.42 -3.81 2.27
C ASN A 60 -6.45 -2.63 1.27
N ASN A 61 -6.29 -2.89 -0.03
CA ASN A 61 -6.19 -1.84 -1.05
C ASN A 61 -7.40 -0.89 -1.12
N ASN A 62 -8.58 -1.32 -0.66
CA ASN A 62 -9.78 -0.48 -0.66
C ASN A 62 -9.65 0.77 0.25
N MET A 63 -8.67 0.82 1.16
CA MET A 63 -8.41 2.01 1.96
C MET A 63 -8.13 3.26 1.12
N PHE A 64 -7.69 3.08 -0.12
CA PHE A 64 -7.36 4.16 -1.06
C PHE A 64 -8.50 4.53 -2.01
N GLU A 65 -9.75 4.17 -1.73
CA GLU A 65 -10.86 4.33 -2.70
C GLU A 65 -11.04 5.79 -3.16
N TYR A 66 -10.82 6.76 -2.29
CA TYR A 66 -10.93 8.19 -2.63
C TYR A 66 -9.78 8.65 -3.52
N GLN A 67 -8.55 8.21 -3.22
CA GLN A 67 -7.36 8.51 -4.01
C GLN A 67 -7.41 7.81 -5.37
N LYS A 68 -7.87 6.56 -5.40
CA LYS A 68 -8.10 5.79 -6.63
C LYS A 68 -8.98 6.55 -7.62
N ASN A 69 -10.15 7.03 -7.17
CA ASN A 69 -11.07 7.76 -8.04
C ASN A 69 -10.40 9.00 -8.64
N ARG A 70 -9.68 9.76 -7.83
CA ARG A 70 -8.96 10.94 -8.31
C ARG A 70 -7.83 10.60 -9.28
N LEU A 71 -7.06 9.54 -9.04
CA LEU A 71 -6.01 9.09 -9.95
C LEU A 71 -6.58 8.73 -11.34
N LEU A 72 -7.72 8.05 -11.38
CA LEU A 72 -8.40 7.70 -12.62
C LEU A 72 -8.90 8.93 -13.38
N GLU A 73 -9.46 9.94 -12.67
CA GLU A 73 -9.86 11.23 -13.27
C GLU A 73 -8.68 11.98 -13.87
N GLU A 74 -7.50 11.88 -13.26
CA GLU A 74 -6.25 12.48 -13.76
C GLU A 74 -5.55 11.64 -14.83
N GLY A 75 -6.11 10.51 -15.23
CA GLY A 75 -5.61 9.66 -16.31
C GLY A 75 -4.47 8.71 -15.91
N TYR A 76 -4.26 8.45 -14.63
CA TYR A 76 -3.29 7.45 -14.15
C TYR A 76 -3.88 6.04 -14.17
N ARG A 77 -3.02 5.02 -14.23
CA ARG A 77 -3.37 3.62 -14.00
C ARG A 77 -3.19 3.29 -12.52
N TYR A 78 -4.28 3.02 -11.83
CA TYR A 78 -4.27 2.60 -10.43
C TYR A 78 -3.97 1.11 -10.34
N ILE A 79 -2.99 0.74 -9.50
CA ILE A 79 -2.62 -0.64 -9.18
C ILE A 79 -2.67 -0.78 -7.65
N GLY A 80 -3.79 -1.26 -7.13
CA GLY A 80 -3.95 -1.53 -5.70
C GLY A 80 -3.63 -2.98 -5.38
N VAL A 81 -2.67 -3.24 -4.52
CA VAL A 81 -2.24 -4.60 -4.17
C VAL A 81 -2.78 -4.98 -2.80
N ASP A 82 -3.43 -6.13 -2.70
CA ASP A 82 -3.67 -6.79 -1.42
C ASP A 82 -2.50 -7.71 -1.10
N TYR A 83 -1.82 -7.51 0.02
CA TYR A 83 -0.77 -8.44 0.43
C TYR A 83 -1.33 -9.82 0.73
N ARG A 84 -0.46 -10.85 0.72
CA ARG A 84 -0.79 -12.16 1.26
C ARG A 84 -1.42 -12.06 2.65
N GLY A 85 -2.53 -12.75 2.87
CA GLY A 85 -3.30 -12.69 4.12
C GLY A 85 -4.27 -11.53 4.24
N TYR A 86 -4.37 -10.65 3.24
CA TYR A 86 -5.23 -9.46 3.26
C TYR A 86 -6.17 -9.42 2.06
N GLY A 87 -7.32 -8.79 2.27
CA GLY A 87 -8.31 -8.57 1.22
C GLY A 87 -8.66 -9.86 0.47
N LYS A 88 -8.42 -9.88 -0.84
CA LYS A 88 -8.74 -11.00 -1.72
C LYS A 88 -7.56 -11.93 -2.01
N SER A 89 -6.36 -11.63 -1.49
CA SER A 89 -5.19 -12.48 -1.67
C SER A 89 -5.26 -13.76 -0.86
N ASP A 90 -4.53 -14.78 -1.30
CA ASP A 90 -4.38 -16.02 -0.53
C ASP A 90 -3.72 -15.75 0.84
N ALA A 91 -4.04 -16.58 1.83
CA ALA A 91 -3.50 -16.50 3.18
C ALA A 91 -2.62 -17.76 3.48
N PRO A 92 -1.38 -17.82 2.98
CA PRO A 92 -0.48 -18.95 3.22
C PRO A 92 -0.05 -19.01 4.70
N ALA A 93 0.49 -20.16 5.11
CA ALA A 93 0.96 -20.34 6.48
C ALA A 93 2.22 -19.55 6.84
N THR A 94 3.01 -19.10 5.85
CA THR A 94 4.31 -18.43 6.02
C THR A 94 4.52 -17.34 4.97
N GLY A 95 5.63 -16.60 5.08
CA GLY A 95 6.05 -15.62 4.07
C GLY A 95 5.53 -14.22 4.33
N TYR A 96 5.29 -13.85 5.58
CA TYR A 96 4.79 -12.52 5.95
C TYR A 96 5.91 -11.53 6.32
N ASP A 97 7.16 -11.90 6.12
CA ASP A 97 8.29 -10.99 6.26
C ASP A 97 8.37 -10.01 5.07
N TYR A 98 9.02 -8.87 5.28
CA TYR A 98 9.11 -7.82 4.28
C TYR A 98 9.86 -8.26 3.01
N THR A 99 10.81 -9.18 3.11
CA THR A 99 11.54 -9.70 1.94
C THR A 99 10.60 -10.48 1.02
N THR A 100 9.77 -11.36 1.59
CA THR A 100 8.78 -12.13 0.84
C THR A 100 7.70 -11.21 0.26
N MET A 101 7.14 -10.29 1.06
CA MET A 101 6.12 -9.36 0.56
C MET A 101 6.69 -8.41 -0.52
N ALA A 102 7.94 -7.97 -0.39
CA ALA A 102 8.62 -7.19 -1.44
C ALA A 102 8.83 -8.01 -2.73
N SER A 103 9.09 -9.33 -2.61
CA SER A 103 9.15 -10.23 -3.76
C SER A 103 7.78 -10.38 -4.44
N ASP A 104 6.68 -10.42 -3.67
CA ASP A 104 5.32 -10.41 -4.24
C ASP A 104 5.07 -9.14 -5.05
N ILE A 105 5.50 -7.97 -4.55
CA ILE A 105 5.40 -6.71 -5.30
C ILE A 105 6.24 -6.75 -6.57
N ASN A 106 7.43 -7.38 -6.52
CA ASN A 106 8.24 -7.58 -7.71
C ASN A 106 7.49 -8.40 -8.77
N GLU A 107 6.84 -9.50 -8.36
CA GLU A 107 6.03 -10.31 -9.27
C GLU A 107 4.86 -9.51 -9.87
N VAL A 108 4.20 -8.64 -9.10
CA VAL A 108 3.17 -7.72 -9.63
C VAL A 108 3.76 -6.83 -10.72
N ILE A 109 4.89 -6.19 -10.46
CA ILE A 109 5.55 -5.27 -11.40
C ILE A 109 5.99 -6.00 -12.67
N GLN A 110 6.60 -7.19 -12.54
CA GLN A 110 7.10 -7.97 -13.68
C GLN A 110 5.97 -8.57 -14.52
N GLN A 111 4.98 -9.23 -13.91
CA GLN A 111 3.91 -9.91 -14.66
C GLN A 111 2.91 -8.94 -15.31
N LEU A 112 2.76 -7.73 -14.75
CA LEU A 112 2.00 -6.64 -15.39
C LEU A 112 2.85 -5.78 -16.33
N GLU A 113 4.14 -6.11 -16.51
CA GLU A 113 5.09 -5.38 -17.37
C GLU A 113 5.15 -3.89 -17.07
N LEU A 114 5.10 -3.53 -15.75
CA LEU A 114 5.06 -2.14 -15.32
C LEU A 114 6.44 -1.48 -15.42
N THR A 115 6.46 -0.30 -15.99
CA THR A 115 7.64 0.57 -16.08
C THR A 115 7.29 1.98 -15.65
N ASN A 116 8.28 2.78 -15.26
CA ASN A 116 8.08 4.16 -14.82
C ASN A 116 7.03 4.28 -13.69
N VAL A 117 7.06 3.32 -12.76
CA VAL A 117 6.10 3.19 -11.67
C VAL A 117 6.27 4.32 -10.66
N THR A 118 5.19 4.91 -10.20
CA THR A 118 5.16 5.58 -8.90
C THR A 118 4.74 4.54 -7.85
N LEU A 119 5.64 4.26 -6.90
CA LEU A 119 5.39 3.32 -5.81
C LEU A 119 4.98 4.10 -4.56
N LEU A 120 3.73 3.97 -4.11
CA LEU A 120 3.25 4.57 -2.87
C LEU A 120 3.08 3.48 -1.82
N GLY A 121 3.77 3.63 -0.69
CA GLY A 121 3.59 2.76 0.47
C GLY A 121 3.07 3.53 1.68
N PHE A 122 1.94 3.05 2.23
CA PHE A 122 1.37 3.59 3.46
C PHE A 122 1.72 2.72 4.65
N SER A 123 2.20 3.31 5.75
CA SER A 123 2.48 2.59 7.02
C SER A 123 3.43 1.39 6.79
N MET A 124 3.02 0.17 7.12
CA MET A 124 3.74 -1.07 6.79
C MET A 124 4.11 -1.13 5.30
N GLY A 125 3.22 -0.69 4.42
CA GLY A 125 3.48 -0.63 2.98
C GLY A 125 4.64 0.26 2.60
N GLY A 126 4.94 1.30 3.39
CA GLY A 126 6.13 2.15 3.20
C GLY A 126 7.43 1.39 3.47
N GLY A 127 7.46 0.58 4.53
CA GLY A 127 8.59 -0.32 4.81
C GLY A 127 8.77 -1.39 3.73
N ILE A 128 7.68 -1.97 3.23
CA ILE A 128 7.72 -2.95 2.14
C ILE A 128 8.18 -2.29 0.83
N ALA A 129 7.76 -1.06 0.53
CA ALA A 129 8.22 -0.31 -0.63
C ALA A 129 9.74 -0.05 -0.58
N LEU A 130 10.27 0.36 0.57
CA LEU A 130 11.72 0.49 0.78
C LEU A 130 12.43 -0.85 0.61
N LYS A 131 11.89 -1.92 1.20
CA LYS A 131 12.47 -3.27 1.05
C LYS A 131 12.49 -3.74 -0.40
N TYR A 132 11.42 -3.43 -1.16
CA TYR A 132 11.39 -3.71 -2.60
C TYR A 132 12.55 -3.02 -3.32
N LEU A 133 12.75 -1.71 -3.13
CA LEU A 133 13.83 -0.98 -3.80
C LEU A 133 15.21 -1.52 -3.42
N LEU A 134 15.41 -1.88 -2.15
CA LEU A 134 16.67 -2.43 -1.67
C LEU A 134 16.99 -3.81 -2.24
N ASN A 135 15.98 -4.66 -2.45
CA ASN A 135 16.19 -6.05 -2.87
C ASN A 135 16.10 -6.22 -4.39
N HIS A 136 15.26 -5.45 -5.09
CA HIS A 136 14.96 -5.61 -6.52
C HIS A 136 15.44 -4.42 -7.37
N GLY A 137 15.93 -3.35 -6.73
CA GLY A 137 16.45 -2.16 -7.40
C GLY A 137 15.35 -1.19 -7.85
N GLU A 138 15.77 -0.10 -8.47
CA GLU A 138 14.93 1.06 -8.80
C GLU A 138 14.54 1.15 -10.28
N SER A 139 14.99 0.22 -11.12
CA SER A 139 14.89 0.32 -12.60
C SER A 139 13.47 0.50 -13.14
N ASN A 140 12.47 -0.05 -12.46
CA ASN A 140 11.06 0.07 -12.85
C ASN A 140 10.32 1.19 -12.12
N VAL A 141 10.93 1.82 -11.11
CA VAL A 141 10.32 2.82 -10.23
C VAL A 141 10.94 4.18 -10.50
N SER A 142 10.11 5.15 -10.88
CA SER A 142 10.56 6.52 -11.13
C SER A 142 10.32 7.45 -9.94
N LYS A 143 9.35 7.11 -9.08
CA LYS A 143 8.98 7.90 -7.90
C LYS A 143 8.61 6.99 -6.75
N LEU A 144 9.00 7.40 -5.54
CA LEU A 144 8.60 6.77 -4.29
C LEU A 144 7.78 7.76 -3.46
N ILE A 145 6.67 7.28 -2.88
CA ILE A 145 5.89 8.03 -1.89
C ILE A 145 5.80 7.20 -0.61
N LEU A 146 6.30 7.75 0.48
CA LEU A 146 6.24 7.16 1.81
C LEU A 146 5.20 7.92 2.64
N ALA A 147 4.01 7.34 2.77
CA ALA A 147 2.89 7.98 3.45
C ALA A 147 2.71 7.37 4.85
N GLY A 148 2.93 8.14 5.92
CA GLY A 148 2.86 7.64 7.31
C GLY A 148 3.66 6.35 7.52
N ALA A 149 4.80 6.22 6.82
CA ALA A 149 5.50 4.95 6.70
C ALA A 149 6.01 4.44 8.05
N ALA A 150 5.76 3.17 8.34
CA ALA A 150 6.32 2.45 9.50
C ALA A 150 7.78 2.07 9.22
N ALA A 151 8.59 3.08 8.96
CA ALA A 151 9.99 2.99 8.57
C ALA A 151 10.78 4.17 9.16
N PRO A 152 12.12 4.02 9.30
CA PRO A 152 12.95 2.88 8.90
C PRO A 152 12.85 1.67 9.83
N VAL A 153 12.33 1.83 11.02
CA VAL A 153 12.09 0.77 12.01
C VAL A 153 10.92 1.15 12.90
N PHE A 154 10.00 0.23 13.12
CA PHE A 154 8.74 0.52 13.84
C PHE A 154 8.92 0.51 15.36
N THR A 155 9.84 -0.29 15.87
CA THR A 155 10.09 -0.42 17.30
C THR A 155 11.41 0.23 17.72
N GLN A 156 11.49 0.65 18.95
CA GLN A 156 12.70 1.22 19.53
C GLN A 156 13.89 0.25 19.42
N ARG A 157 15.07 0.80 19.11
CA ARG A 157 16.35 0.09 18.99
C ARG A 157 17.47 0.92 19.60
N ASP A 158 18.62 0.31 19.79
CA ASP A 158 19.83 1.02 20.19
C ASP A 158 20.13 2.14 19.20
N GLY A 159 20.29 3.36 19.72
CA GLY A 159 20.48 4.55 18.90
C GLY A 159 19.24 5.04 18.14
N TYR A 160 18.05 4.45 18.38
CA TYR A 160 16.79 4.84 17.78
C TYR A 160 15.65 4.76 18.82
N PRO A 161 15.39 5.84 19.58
CA PRO A 161 14.43 5.84 20.69
C PRO A 161 12.97 6.05 20.27
N TYR A 162 12.67 6.06 18.98
CA TYR A 162 11.35 6.36 18.44
C TYR A 162 10.52 5.10 18.21
N GLY A 163 9.20 5.27 18.19
CA GLY A 163 8.23 4.19 17.96
C GLY A 163 7.90 3.41 19.23
N MET A 164 7.19 2.31 19.05
CA MET A 164 6.74 1.44 20.15
C MET A 164 7.91 0.66 20.75
N LYS A 165 7.80 0.30 22.02
CA LYS A 165 8.69 -0.73 22.58
C LYS A 165 8.34 -2.09 21.98
N LYS A 166 9.33 -2.98 21.91
CA LYS A 166 9.11 -4.33 21.39
C LYS A 166 8.03 -5.08 22.17
N GLU A 167 8.03 -4.91 23.50
CA GLU A 167 7.09 -5.53 24.41
C GLU A 167 5.64 -5.03 24.20
N GLU A 168 5.47 -3.79 23.77
CA GLU A 168 4.15 -3.22 23.46
C GLU A 168 3.59 -3.85 22.18
N VAL A 169 4.43 -4.11 21.18
CA VAL A 169 4.02 -4.85 19.96
C VAL A 169 3.76 -6.32 20.28
N ASP A 170 4.54 -6.93 21.19
CA ASP A 170 4.28 -8.29 21.66
C ASP A 170 2.92 -8.40 22.37
N ALA A 171 2.55 -7.40 23.19
CA ALA A 171 1.24 -7.33 23.82
C ALA A 171 0.10 -7.19 22.78
N LEU A 172 0.27 -6.31 21.78
CA LEU A 172 -0.68 -6.17 20.67
C LEU A 172 -0.87 -7.49 19.89
N ILE A 173 0.21 -8.26 19.69
CA ILE A 173 0.16 -9.59 19.07
C ILE A 173 -0.65 -10.57 19.95
N GLU A 174 -0.45 -10.56 21.25
CA GLU A 174 -1.21 -11.43 22.17
C GLU A 174 -2.69 -11.03 22.23
N ASP A 175 -3.01 -9.74 22.28
CA ASP A 175 -4.39 -9.23 22.20
C ASP A 175 -5.05 -9.64 20.87
N THR A 176 -4.28 -9.61 19.77
CA THR A 176 -4.75 -10.10 18.44
C THR A 176 -5.11 -11.59 18.48
N LYS A 177 -4.37 -12.41 19.22
CA LYS A 177 -4.65 -13.85 19.37
C LYS A 177 -5.88 -14.11 20.24
N GLN A 178 -6.11 -13.26 21.25
CA GLN A 178 -7.20 -13.44 22.22
C GLN A 178 -8.53 -12.88 21.72
N ASP A 179 -8.54 -11.62 21.26
CA ASP A 179 -9.73 -10.92 20.76
C ASP A 179 -9.35 -9.89 19.68
N ARG A 180 -9.10 -10.38 18.48
CA ARG A 180 -8.71 -9.55 17.34
C ARG A 180 -9.70 -8.42 17.02
N PRO A 181 -11.04 -8.64 16.99
CA PRO A 181 -11.98 -7.55 16.74
C PRO A 181 -11.89 -6.40 17.74
N SER A 182 -11.77 -6.70 19.04
CA SER A 182 -11.61 -5.67 20.08
C SER A 182 -10.27 -4.95 19.97
N MET A 183 -9.19 -5.67 19.72
CA MET A 183 -7.86 -5.08 19.49
C MET A 183 -7.90 -4.13 18.28
N LEU A 184 -8.48 -4.54 17.15
CA LEU A 184 -8.59 -3.72 15.94
C LEU A 184 -9.43 -2.46 16.18
N LYS A 185 -10.47 -2.54 17.01
CA LYS A 185 -11.26 -1.38 17.40
C LYS A 185 -10.42 -0.38 18.19
N GLY A 186 -9.70 -0.84 19.20
CA GLY A 186 -8.80 0.01 20.00
C GLY A 186 -7.69 0.64 19.14
N PHE A 187 -7.11 -0.11 18.22
CA PHE A 187 -6.12 0.42 17.27
C PHE A 187 -6.73 1.53 16.38
N GLY A 188 -7.98 1.39 15.97
CA GLY A 188 -8.70 2.40 15.19
C GLY A 188 -8.89 3.73 15.93
N GLU A 189 -8.96 3.71 17.27
CA GLU A 189 -9.15 4.92 18.10
C GLU A 189 -7.95 5.87 18.07
N ILE A 190 -6.75 5.37 17.82
CA ILE A 190 -5.51 6.17 17.72
C ILE A 190 -5.10 6.49 16.29
N PHE A 191 -5.87 6.00 15.31
CA PHE A 191 -5.51 6.07 13.89
C PHE A 191 -5.75 7.45 13.28
N PHE A 192 -6.81 8.14 13.69
CA PHE A 192 -7.21 9.45 13.20
C PHE A 192 -7.00 10.53 14.24
N ALA A 193 -6.62 11.73 13.81
CA ALA A 193 -6.55 12.92 14.68
C ALA A 193 -7.82 13.75 14.64
N LYS A 194 -8.69 13.52 13.64
CA LYS A 194 -9.97 14.21 13.47
C LYS A 194 -11.14 13.29 13.75
N GLU A 195 -12.26 13.87 14.15
CA GLU A 195 -13.53 13.15 14.21
C GLU A 195 -14.03 12.83 12.79
N HIS A 196 -14.45 11.61 12.60
CA HIS A 196 -15.05 11.13 11.36
C HIS A 196 -16.45 10.58 11.60
N PRO A 197 -17.35 10.66 10.60
CA PRO A 197 -18.68 10.06 10.70
C PRO A 197 -18.59 8.54 10.96
N GLU A 198 -19.48 8.04 11.82
CA GLU A 198 -19.55 6.62 12.18
C GLU A 198 -19.56 5.67 10.98
N PRO A 199 -20.28 5.93 9.87
CA PRO A 199 -20.24 5.05 8.70
C PRO A 199 -18.83 4.93 8.07
N LEU A 200 -18.01 6.00 8.11
CA LEU A 200 -16.65 5.98 7.62
C LEU A 200 -15.73 5.15 8.54
N LEU A 201 -15.85 5.34 9.84
CA LEU A 201 -15.10 4.57 10.84
C LEU A 201 -15.45 3.08 10.76
N GLN A 202 -16.74 2.74 10.64
CA GLN A 202 -17.19 1.36 10.48
C GLN A 202 -16.69 0.73 9.18
N TRP A 203 -16.75 1.47 8.06
CA TRP A 203 -16.18 1.01 6.78
C TRP A 203 -14.70 0.72 6.93
N PHE A 204 -13.92 1.64 7.51
CA PHE A 204 -12.48 1.46 7.69
C PHE A 204 -12.15 0.29 8.62
N HIS A 205 -12.88 0.15 9.74
CA HIS A 205 -12.76 -0.99 10.65
C HIS A 205 -12.99 -2.32 9.92
N ASN A 206 -14.01 -2.39 9.05
CA ASN A 206 -14.31 -3.61 8.29
C ASN A 206 -13.17 -4.03 7.36
N LEU A 207 -12.42 -3.08 6.77
CA LEU A 207 -11.22 -3.41 5.98
C LEU A 207 -10.17 -4.14 6.80
N SER A 208 -10.05 -3.80 8.08
CA SER A 208 -9.11 -4.44 9.01
C SER A 208 -9.58 -5.81 9.48
N VAL A 209 -10.89 -5.96 9.72
CA VAL A 209 -11.49 -7.25 10.14
C VAL A 209 -11.44 -8.29 9.02
N ASP A 210 -11.50 -7.85 7.75
CA ASP A 210 -11.44 -8.73 6.57
C ASP A 210 -10.08 -9.46 6.42
N ALA A 211 -9.01 -8.94 7.03
CA ALA A 211 -7.71 -9.60 7.03
C ALA A 211 -7.72 -10.97 7.71
N SER A 212 -6.90 -11.90 7.23
CA SER A 212 -6.73 -13.19 7.91
C SER A 212 -6.11 -12.99 9.31
N SER A 213 -6.61 -13.70 10.30
CA SER A 213 -6.08 -13.64 11.67
C SER A 213 -4.58 -14.00 11.70
N HIS A 214 -4.20 -15.06 10.98
CA HIS A 214 -2.82 -15.50 10.88
C HIS A 214 -1.93 -14.44 10.20
N GLY A 215 -2.37 -13.89 9.06
CA GLY A 215 -1.66 -12.83 8.35
C GLY A 215 -1.47 -11.58 9.21
N THR A 216 -2.52 -11.16 9.95
CA THR A 216 -2.46 -10.04 10.88
C THR A 216 -1.35 -10.24 11.94
N ILE A 217 -1.27 -11.43 12.54
CA ILE A 217 -0.28 -11.77 13.56
C ILE A 217 1.14 -11.82 12.97
N GLN A 218 1.33 -12.54 11.86
CA GLN A 218 2.65 -12.76 11.28
C GLN A 218 3.26 -11.46 10.73
N SER A 219 2.47 -10.60 10.11
CA SER A 219 2.96 -9.32 9.63
C SER A 219 3.19 -8.31 10.77
N ALA A 220 2.47 -8.41 11.90
CA ALA A 220 2.80 -7.63 13.11
C ALA A 220 4.17 -8.06 13.69
N ILE A 221 4.51 -9.34 13.62
CA ILE A 221 5.85 -9.85 13.99
C ILE A 221 6.91 -9.28 13.05
N ALA A 222 6.65 -9.29 11.73
CA ALA A 222 7.56 -8.72 10.74
C ALA A 222 7.75 -7.20 10.95
N LEU A 223 6.66 -6.47 11.17
CA LEU A 223 6.67 -5.03 11.49
C LEU A 223 7.50 -4.73 12.73
N ARG A 224 7.36 -5.56 13.79
CA ARG A 224 8.14 -5.46 15.03
C ARG A 224 9.64 -5.62 14.79
N ASP A 225 10.03 -6.55 13.92
CA ASP A 225 11.41 -7.02 13.82
C ASP A 225 12.22 -6.38 12.69
N GLU A 226 11.56 -5.82 11.65
CA GLU A 226 12.24 -5.24 10.49
C GLU A 226 13.03 -3.97 10.86
N ASP A 227 14.21 -3.83 10.27
CA ASP A 227 15.10 -2.67 10.42
C ASP A 227 15.70 -2.28 9.06
N LEU A 228 15.31 -1.13 8.55
CA LEU A 228 15.72 -0.61 7.24
C LEU A 228 16.67 0.59 7.34
N ARG A 229 17.19 0.93 8.53
CA ARG A 229 18.01 2.12 8.75
C ARG A 229 19.23 2.19 7.82
N ASP A 230 19.96 1.09 7.67
CA ASP A 230 21.16 0.99 6.82
C ASP A 230 20.83 1.03 5.31
N GLY A 231 19.56 0.88 4.97
CA GLY A 231 19.07 0.92 3.59
C GLY A 231 18.75 2.32 3.10
N LEU A 232 18.33 3.24 3.98
CA LEU A 232 17.84 4.57 3.58
C LEU A 232 18.81 5.36 2.70
N PRO A 233 20.15 5.41 2.99
CA PRO A 233 21.08 6.15 2.16
C PRO A 233 21.30 5.56 0.75
N LYS A 234 20.81 4.34 0.50
CA LYS A 234 20.93 3.66 -0.79
C LYS A 234 19.76 3.98 -1.73
N ILE A 235 18.69 4.59 -1.22
CA ILE A 235 17.53 5.02 -2.01
C ILE A 235 17.94 6.27 -2.79
N SER A 236 17.81 6.19 -4.12
CA SER A 236 18.17 7.28 -5.05
C SER A 236 16.98 7.77 -5.89
N VAL A 237 15.88 7.01 -5.92
CA VAL A 237 14.67 7.39 -6.63
C VAL A 237 14.06 8.68 -6.04
N ASP A 238 13.48 9.54 -6.90
CA ASP A 238 12.76 10.75 -6.44
C ASP A 238 11.72 10.37 -5.37
N THR A 239 11.87 10.92 -4.16
CA THR A 239 11.11 10.47 -2.98
C THR A 239 10.34 11.62 -2.35
N LEU A 240 9.03 11.41 -2.14
CA LEU A 240 8.17 12.25 -1.32
C LEU A 240 7.79 11.50 -0.03
N ILE A 241 8.01 12.13 1.10
CA ILE A 241 7.55 11.67 2.41
C ILE A 241 6.35 12.52 2.81
N MET A 242 5.22 11.87 3.11
CA MET A 242 3.99 12.49 3.57
C MET A 242 3.68 11.97 4.96
N HIS A 243 3.53 12.86 5.97
CA HIS A 243 3.35 12.38 7.35
C HIS A 243 2.46 13.29 8.18
N GLY A 244 1.59 12.68 9.00
CA GLY A 244 0.75 13.37 9.96
C GLY A 244 1.54 13.85 11.17
N LYS A 245 1.39 15.12 11.54
CA LYS A 245 2.10 15.69 12.69
C LYS A 245 1.61 15.12 14.02
N LYS A 246 0.36 14.66 14.05
CA LYS A 246 -0.31 14.11 15.24
C LYS A 246 -0.39 12.57 15.19
N ASP A 247 0.44 11.92 14.38
CA ASP A 247 0.45 10.46 14.22
C ASP A 247 0.88 9.76 15.52
N GLN A 248 -0.03 8.97 16.10
CA GLN A 248 0.18 8.21 17.33
C GLN A 248 0.59 6.75 17.05
N VAL A 249 0.55 6.31 15.78
CA VAL A 249 0.94 4.95 15.35
C VAL A 249 2.39 4.94 14.89
N CYS A 250 2.72 5.84 13.95
CA CYS A 250 4.09 6.06 13.46
C CYS A 250 4.50 7.49 13.82
N PRO A 251 5.24 7.70 14.91
CA PRO A 251 5.64 9.04 15.36
C PRO A 251 6.29 9.86 14.24
N PHE A 252 6.05 11.18 14.25
CA PHE A 252 6.52 12.09 13.20
C PHE A 252 8.04 12.03 12.99
N GLU A 253 8.78 11.66 14.03
CA GLU A 253 10.23 11.45 13.98
C GLU A 253 10.64 10.39 12.96
N PHE A 254 9.77 9.45 12.60
CA PHE A 254 10.03 8.50 11.53
C PHE A 254 10.23 9.23 10.19
N ALA A 255 9.37 10.19 9.88
CA ALA A 255 9.49 11.03 8.70
C ALA A 255 10.76 11.88 8.72
N GLU A 256 11.10 12.48 9.87
CA GLU A 256 12.32 13.27 10.00
C GLU A 256 13.58 12.43 9.76
N VAL A 257 13.62 11.20 10.32
CA VAL A 257 14.73 10.27 10.12
C VAL A 257 14.82 9.82 8.66
N MET A 258 13.69 9.47 8.03
CA MET A 258 13.68 9.13 6.59
C MET A 258 14.14 10.29 5.72
N HIS A 259 13.60 11.50 5.97
CA HIS A 259 13.97 12.70 5.21
C HIS A 259 15.45 13.06 5.35
N LYS A 260 16.01 12.90 6.54
CA LYS A 260 17.44 13.14 6.80
C LYS A 260 18.35 12.16 6.08
N ASN A 261 17.91 10.90 5.89
CA ASN A 261 18.77 9.81 5.41
C ASN A 261 18.49 9.38 3.95
N ILE A 262 17.37 9.81 3.35
CA ILE A 262 17.10 9.61 1.91
C ILE A 262 17.47 10.91 1.19
N ASN A 263 18.56 10.88 0.45
CA ASN A 263 19.09 12.06 -0.23
C ASN A 263 18.08 12.61 -1.26
N GLY A 264 17.88 13.93 -1.23
CA GLY A 264 16.97 14.61 -2.17
C GLY A 264 15.49 14.38 -1.94
N SER A 265 15.10 13.65 -0.87
CA SER A 265 13.70 13.48 -0.53
C SER A 265 13.03 14.81 -0.17
N ARG A 266 11.73 14.89 -0.39
CA ARG A 266 10.87 16.00 0.04
C ARG A 266 9.99 15.54 1.18
N LEU A 267 9.73 16.41 2.16
CA LEU A 267 8.84 16.13 3.29
C LEU A 267 7.63 17.07 3.23
N GLU A 268 6.44 16.50 3.14
CA GLU A 268 5.17 17.23 3.27
C GLU A 268 4.50 16.85 4.60
N VAL A 269 4.28 17.86 5.42
CA VAL A 269 3.72 17.71 6.78
C VAL A 269 2.21 17.94 6.75
N PHE A 270 1.46 17.03 7.35
CA PHE A 270 0.02 17.11 7.54
C PHE A 270 -0.25 17.52 9.00
N GLU A 271 -0.33 18.83 9.23
CA GLU A 271 -0.31 19.41 10.57
C GLU A 271 -1.51 18.99 11.44
N GLU A 272 -2.66 18.72 10.82
CA GLU A 272 -3.88 18.37 11.52
C GLU A 272 -4.23 16.88 11.46
N SER A 273 -3.33 16.06 10.92
CA SER A 273 -3.58 14.63 10.70
C SER A 273 -2.86 13.72 11.69
N GLY A 274 -3.54 12.62 12.04
CA GLY A 274 -2.96 11.43 12.65
C GLY A 274 -2.34 10.50 11.60
N HIS A 275 -2.37 9.20 11.89
CA HIS A 275 -1.87 8.17 10.96
C HIS A 275 -2.68 8.14 9.67
N GLY A 276 -4.00 8.31 9.77
CA GLY A 276 -4.94 8.29 8.66
C GLY A 276 -5.03 9.59 7.85
N MET A 277 -3.90 10.23 7.52
CA MET A 277 -3.88 11.54 6.83
C MET A 277 -4.62 11.54 5.50
N PHE A 278 -4.73 10.40 4.82
CA PHE A 278 -5.48 10.24 3.57
C PHE A 278 -7.01 10.40 3.74
N LEU A 279 -7.49 10.42 4.99
CA LEU A 279 -8.87 10.74 5.37
C LEU A 279 -8.95 12.02 6.22
N ASP A 280 -8.03 12.24 7.18
CA ASP A 280 -8.00 13.43 8.05
C ASP A 280 -7.87 14.75 7.26
N GLU A 281 -6.95 14.79 6.30
CA GLU A 281 -6.73 15.91 5.37
C GLU A 281 -6.82 15.40 3.93
N ARG A 282 -7.93 14.72 3.61
CA ARG A 282 -8.14 13.98 2.36
C ARG A 282 -7.86 14.80 1.10
N GLU A 283 -8.35 16.03 1.05
CA GLU A 283 -8.16 16.92 -0.10
C GLU A 283 -6.68 17.26 -0.27
N LYS A 284 -6.03 17.73 0.80
CA LYS A 284 -4.60 18.05 0.80
C LYS A 284 -3.75 16.84 0.41
N PHE A 285 -4.05 15.65 0.96
CA PHE A 285 -3.34 14.41 0.63
C PHE A 285 -3.44 14.11 -0.86
N THR A 286 -4.65 14.16 -1.40
CA THR A 286 -4.93 13.84 -2.80
C THR A 286 -4.33 14.86 -3.76
N GLU A 287 -4.39 16.15 -3.44
CA GLU A 287 -3.77 17.22 -4.23
C GLU A 287 -2.24 17.12 -4.21
N THR A 288 -1.64 16.87 -3.05
CA THR A 288 -0.20 16.66 -2.91
C THR A 288 0.27 15.45 -3.73
N LEU A 289 -0.47 14.33 -3.66
CA LEU A 289 -0.22 13.15 -4.48
C LEU A 289 -0.23 13.50 -5.98
N VAL A 290 -1.29 14.12 -6.47
CA VAL A 290 -1.44 14.47 -7.90
C VAL A 290 -0.38 15.48 -8.34
N ALA A 291 -0.09 16.51 -7.53
CA ALA A 291 0.95 17.49 -7.83
C ALA A 291 2.33 16.84 -7.95
N TYR A 292 2.64 15.89 -7.05
CA TYR A 292 3.89 15.15 -7.09
C TYR A 292 3.99 14.23 -8.32
N LEU A 293 2.92 13.56 -8.69
CA LEU A 293 2.87 12.74 -9.91
C LEU A 293 3.16 13.57 -11.16
N LYS A 294 2.63 14.78 -11.25
CA LYS A 294 2.83 15.71 -12.39
C LYS A 294 4.21 16.37 -12.40
N SER A 295 4.92 16.40 -11.27
CA SER A 295 6.25 17.01 -11.22
C SER A 295 7.25 16.21 -12.06
N GLY A 296 8.07 16.91 -12.89
CA GLY A 296 9.08 16.29 -13.76
C GLY A 296 8.53 15.67 -15.04
N GLN A 297 7.23 15.75 -15.30
CA GLN A 297 6.69 15.47 -16.65
C GLN A 297 6.97 16.69 -17.53
N THR A 298 7.88 16.56 -18.49
CA THR A 298 8.04 17.54 -19.58
C THR A 298 6.78 17.46 -20.46
N VAL A 299 6.07 18.56 -20.58
CA VAL A 299 4.93 18.75 -21.49
C VAL A 299 5.41 18.65 -22.95
#